data_7825d95dba24e8d587fc338e2feb0ad1
#
_entry.id   7825d95dba24e8d587fc338e2feb0ad1
#
_cell.length_a   1.000
_cell.length_b   1.000
_cell.length_c   1.000
_cell.angle_alpha   90.00
_cell.angle_beta   90.00
_cell.angle_gamma   90.00
#
_symmetry.space_group_name_H-M   'P 1'
#
loop_
_entity.id
_entity.type
_entity.pdbx_description
1 polymer ?
#
loop_
_entity_poly.entity_id
_entity_poly.type
_entity_poly.pdbx_seq_one_letter_code
_entity_poly.pdbx_strand_id
1 'polypeptide(L)'
;RQRQMCIRDRPSPWINDYGQFSIMPMTKQLKIDQDSRASWFSHKAEKATPYYYSVYLSEYNMTTEIAPTERCAYFRFTFPEASDAYVVVDAFDRGSYVKVIPEENKIVGYTTRNSGGVPQNFRNYFVIEFDKPFTFNKVWADYHLVEMHLELQSNHVGAAIGFSTKKG
;
A
#
# COMPACT_ATOMS: atom_id res chain seq x y z
N ARG A 1 -11.69 18.54 2.11
CA ARG A 1 -10.87 17.46 2.67
C ARG A 1 -10.94 16.29 1.71
N GLN A 2 -10.04 16.24 0.74
CA GLN A 2 -9.92 15.06 -0.10
C GLN A 2 -9.00 14.07 0.61
N ARG A 3 -9.57 12.96 1.01
CA ARG A 3 -8.82 11.83 1.53
C ARG A 3 -8.43 10.96 0.36
N GLN A 4 -7.17 10.96 0.02
CA GLN A 4 -6.68 10.05 -1.00
C GLN A 4 -5.57 9.21 -0.40
N MET A 5 -5.85 7.95 -0.36
CA MET A 5 -5.02 6.96 0.28
C MET A 5 -4.28 6.08 -0.65
N CYS A 6 -4.77 6.00 -1.82
CA CYS A 6 -4.17 5.19 -2.85
C CYS A 6 -3.85 6.11 -3.98
N ILE A 7 -2.71 5.91 -4.56
CA ILE A 7 -2.42 6.45 -5.83
C ILE A 7 -3.29 5.69 -6.82
N ARG A 8 -4.51 6.07 -6.83
CA ARG A 8 -5.54 5.50 -7.65
C ARG A 8 -6.40 6.63 -8.12
N ASP A 9 -6.17 7.04 -9.34
CA ASP A 9 -7.08 7.98 -9.92
C ASP A 9 -8.33 7.25 -10.39
N ARG A 10 -9.30 7.22 -9.46
CA ARG A 10 -10.72 6.98 -9.69
C ARG A 10 -11.10 5.83 -10.60
N PRO A 11 -10.93 4.59 -10.20
CA PRO A 11 -11.89 3.62 -10.63
C PRO A 11 -13.22 4.01 -10.00
N SER A 12 -14.29 3.76 -10.70
CA SER A 12 -15.62 4.05 -10.19
C SER A 12 -15.76 3.55 -8.74
N PRO A 13 -16.10 4.39 -7.77
CA PRO A 13 -16.34 3.94 -6.40
C PRO A 13 -17.54 2.97 -6.34
N TRP A 14 -18.30 2.89 -7.42
CA TRP A 14 -19.45 2.03 -7.55
C TRP A 14 -19.09 0.55 -7.68
N ILE A 15 -18.08 0.20 -8.47
CA ILE A 15 -17.79 -1.20 -8.79
C ILE A 15 -16.56 -1.74 -8.05
N ASN A 16 -15.66 -0.90 -7.58
CA ASN A 16 -14.51 -1.27 -6.73
C ASN A 16 -13.56 -2.37 -7.29
N ASP A 17 -13.74 -2.80 -8.53
CA ASP A 17 -13.01 -3.93 -9.12
C ASP A 17 -11.56 -3.63 -9.45
N TYR A 18 -11.19 -2.36 -9.49
CA TYR A 18 -9.82 -1.92 -9.74
C TYR A 18 -9.08 -1.45 -8.49
N GLY A 19 -9.68 -1.62 -7.31
CA GLY A 19 -9.15 -1.21 -6.02
C GLY A 19 -9.01 -2.35 -5.04
N GLN A 20 -8.32 -3.36 -5.47
CA GLN A 20 -8.28 -4.62 -4.77
C GLN A 20 -7.31 -4.62 -3.58
N PHE A 21 -6.31 -3.78 -3.60
CA PHE A 21 -5.39 -3.55 -2.49
C PHE A 21 -4.82 -2.14 -2.54
N SER A 22 -4.25 -1.66 -1.45
CA SER A 22 -3.62 -0.35 -1.40
C SER A 22 -2.21 -0.40 -0.83
N ILE A 23 -1.39 0.55 -1.29
CA ILE A 23 -0.03 0.76 -0.79
C ILE A 23 0.05 2.20 -0.30
N MET A 24 0.45 2.40 0.96
CA MET A 24 0.57 3.73 1.55
C MET A 24 1.91 3.90 2.25
N PRO A 25 2.80 4.74 1.70
CA PRO A 25 4.02 5.12 2.38
C PRO A 25 3.74 6.20 3.44
N MET A 26 4.48 6.15 4.55
CA MET A 26 4.33 7.11 5.65
C MET A 26 5.61 7.26 6.47
N THR A 27 5.68 8.33 7.26
CA THR A 27 6.77 8.59 8.20
C THR A 27 6.22 8.88 9.59
N LYS A 28 7.09 8.93 10.59
CA LYS A 28 6.81 9.23 12.00
C LYS A 28 6.13 8.06 12.70
N GLN A 29 4.83 7.98 12.70
CA GLN A 29 4.06 6.96 13.41
C GLN A 29 3.38 6.01 12.42
N LEU A 30 3.50 4.70 12.65
CA LEU A 30 2.78 3.70 11.90
C LEU A 30 1.27 3.81 12.19
N LYS A 31 0.49 4.01 11.14
CA LYS A 31 -0.97 4.08 11.18
C LYS A 31 -1.53 3.02 10.24
N ILE A 32 -2.21 2.02 10.80
CA ILE A 32 -2.77 0.92 10.01
C ILE A 32 -4.17 1.25 9.52
N ASP A 33 -4.96 1.94 10.37
CA ASP A 33 -6.31 2.35 10.00
C ASP A 33 -6.34 3.27 8.78
N GLN A 34 -7.27 3.02 7.89
CA GLN A 34 -7.38 3.67 6.60
C GLN A 34 -7.59 5.18 6.70
N ASP A 35 -8.44 5.61 7.60
CA ASP A 35 -8.76 7.02 7.78
C ASP A 35 -7.62 7.79 8.46
N SER A 36 -6.96 7.16 9.41
CA SER A 36 -5.86 7.76 10.16
C SER A 36 -4.57 7.88 9.35
N ARG A 37 -4.35 7.00 8.35
CA ARG A 37 -3.18 7.05 7.45
C ARG A 37 -3.36 7.97 6.24
N ALA A 38 -4.52 8.58 6.06
CA ALA A 38 -4.78 9.50 4.96
C ALA A 38 -3.87 10.73 5.02
N SER A 39 -3.43 11.23 3.88
CA SER A 39 -2.63 12.43 3.75
C SER A 39 -3.36 13.53 2.97
N TRP A 40 -3.03 14.77 3.29
CA TRP A 40 -3.38 15.91 2.46
C TRP A 40 -2.46 15.98 1.25
N PHE A 41 -3.00 16.38 0.12
CA PHE A 41 -2.24 16.70 -1.08
C PHE A 41 -2.89 17.86 -1.84
N SER A 42 -2.17 18.43 -2.77
CA SER A 42 -2.65 19.54 -3.60
C SER A 42 -2.68 19.12 -5.06
N HIS A 43 -3.81 19.28 -5.73
CA HIS A 43 -3.94 19.07 -7.18
C HIS A 43 -3.02 19.96 -8.00
N LYS A 44 -2.60 21.12 -7.46
CA LYS A 44 -1.64 22.00 -8.14
C LYS A 44 -0.21 21.44 -8.13
N ALA A 45 0.10 20.55 -7.17
CA ALA A 45 1.39 19.88 -7.04
C ALA A 45 1.34 18.44 -7.56
N GLU A 46 0.20 17.98 -8.02
CA GLU A 46 -0.02 16.67 -8.62
C GLU A 46 0.37 16.70 -10.10
N LYS A 47 1.05 15.66 -10.56
CA LYS A 47 1.35 15.46 -11.97
C LYS A 47 0.77 14.13 -12.40
N ALA A 48 -0.16 14.19 -13.36
CA ALA A 48 -0.81 13.01 -13.91
C ALA A 48 -0.68 12.98 -15.43
N THR A 49 -0.12 11.90 -15.94
CA THR A 49 -0.07 11.58 -17.37
C THR A 49 -0.46 10.11 -17.55
N PRO A 50 -0.76 9.60 -18.73
CA PRO A 50 -1.14 8.21 -18.94
C PRO A 50 -0.10 7.17 -18.47
N TYR A 51 1.16 7.55 -18.37
CA TYR A 51 2.29 6.66 -18.06
C TYR A 51 3.08 7.08 -16.81
N TYR A 52 2.65 8.14 -16.13
CA TYR A 52 3.35 8.63 -14.94
C TYR A 52 2.41 9.44 -14.03
N TYR A 53 2.48 9.15 -12.75
CA TYR A 53 1.80 9.90 -11.70
C TYR A 53 2.78 10.31 -10.62
N SER A 54 2.64 11.52 -10.08
CA SER A 54 3.42 11.98 -8.94
C SER A 54 2.57 12.85 -8.03
N VAL A 55 2.71 12.67 -6.73
CA VAL A 55 2.00 13.45 -5.71
C VAL A 55 2.87 13.66 -4.47
N TYR A 56 2.79 14.85 -3.91
CA TYR A 56 3.39 15.17 -2.62
C TYR A 56 2.39 14.95 -1.49
N LEU A 57 2.75 14.09 -0.54
CA LEU A 57 1.96 13.75 0.64
C LEU A 57 2.40 14.64 1.81
N SER A 58 1.64 15.71 2.09
CA SER A 58 2.05 16.75 3.04
C SER A 58 2.09 16.29 4.49
N GLU A 59 1.24 15.34 4.88
CA GLU A 59 1.25 14.76 6.25
C GLU A 59 2.58 14.05 6.56
N TYR A 60 3.17 13.43 5.56
CA TYR A 60 4.38 12.61 5.68
C TYR A 60 5.63 13.27 5.10
N ASN A 61 5.49 14.49 4.54
CA ASN A 61 6.59 15.24 3.93
C ASN A 61 7.38 14.43 2.89
N MET A 62 6.67 13.77 1.99
CA MET A 62 7.29 12.87 1.03
C MET A 62 6.61 12.93 -0.34
N THR A 63 7.34 12.52 -1.36
CA THR A 63 6.82 12.39 -2.73
C THR A 63 6.64 10.93 -3.07
N THR A 64 5.51 10.62 -3.68
CA THR A 64 5.23 9.33 -4.28
C THR A 64 5.09 9.47 -5.77
N GLU A 65 5.77 8.58 -6.51
CA GLU A 65 5.75 8.52 -7.96
C GLU A 65 5.34 7.13 -8.40
N ILE A 66 4.59 7.03 -9.51
CA ILE A 66 4.18 5.77 -10.11
C ILE A 66 4.38 5.81 -11.62
N ALA A 67 4.97 4.76 -12.15
CA ALA A 67 5.00 4.47 -13.58
C ALA A 67 4.25 3.15 -13.82
N PRO A 68 2.99 3.19 -14.28
CA PRO A 68 2.20 2.01 -14.55
C PRO A 68 2.58 1.36 -15.87
N THR A 69 2.41 0.06 -15.93
CA THR A 69 2.36 -0.73 -17.16
C THR A 69 1.00 -1.41 -17.28
N GLU A 70 0.81 -2.27 -18.26
CA GLU A 70 -0.47 -2.97 -18.43
C GLU A 70 -0.90 -3.80 -17.21
N ARG A 71 0.06 -4.43 -16.52
CA ARG A 71 -0.22 -5.35 -15.40
C ARG A 71 0.63 -5.11 -14.16
N CYS A 72 1.59 -4.21 -14.22
CA CYS A 72 2.50 -3.89 -13.14
C CYS A 72 2.60 -2.38 -12.96
N ALA A 73 3.18 -1.96 -11.85
CA ALA A 73 3.55 -0.57 -11.64
C ALA A 73 4.89 -0.50 -10.91
N TYR A 74 5.71 0.45 -11.31
CA TYR A 74 6.91 0.82 -10.57
C TYR A 74 6.57 2.00 -9.65
N PHE A 75 6.87 1.85 -8.36
CA PHE A 75 6.69 2.89 -7.36
C PHE A 75 8.03 3.44 -6.93
N ARG A 76 8.10 4.76 -6.72
CA ARG A 76 9.21 5.42 -6.05
C ARG A 76 8.67 6.26 -4.90
N PHE A 77 9.18 5.98 -3.71
CA PHE A 77 8.87 6.73 -2.50
C PHE A 77 10.10 7.53 -2.09
N THR A 78 10.03 8.86 -2.20
CA THR A 78 11.12 9.74 -1.75
C THR A 78 10.81 10.21 -0.35
N PHE A 79 11.40 9.52 0.63
CA PHE A 79 11.25 9.82 2.04
C PHE A 79 12.17 10.98 2.46
N PRO A 80 11.80 11.77 3.48
CA PRO A 80 12.76 12.58 4.22
C PRO A 80 13.74 11.67 4.96
N GLU A 81 14.81 12.24 5.50
CA GLU A 81 15.67 11.51 6.44
C GLU A 81 14.85 11.13 7.68
N ALA A 82 14.68 9.84 7.90
CA ALA A 82 13.87 9.31 8.99
C ALA A 82 14.30 7.89 9.35
N SER A 83 14.33 7.57 10.64
CA SER A 83 14.42 6.19 11.14
C SER A 83 13.09 5.44 11.00
N ASP A 84 11.99 6.19 10.91
CA ASP A 84 10.62 5.70 11.00
C ASP A 84 9.87 5.91 9.68
N ALA A 85 10.40 5.34 8.61
CA ALA A 85 9.75 5.30 7.30
C ALA A 85 9.06 3.95 7.11
N TYR A 86 7.77 3.96 6.79
CA TYR A 86 6.95 2.76 6.65
C TYR A 86 6.23 2.72 5.32
N VAL A 87 5.94 1.50 4.86
CA VAL A 87 4.98 1.24 3.79
C VAL A 87 3.95 0.26 4.32
N VAL A 88 2.68 0.66 4.29
CA VAL A 88 1.55 -0.18 4.66
C VAL A 88 0.89 -0.71 3.39
N VAL A 89 0.77 -2.03 3.33
CA VAL A 89 0.01 -2.74 2.30
C VAL A 89 -1.28 -3.23 2.94
N ASP A 90 -2.40 -2.94 2.30
CA ASP A 90 -3.74 -3.29 2.76
C ASP A 90 -4.43 -4.10 1.67
N ALA A 91 -4.71 -5.37 1.95
CA ALA A 91 -5.38 -6.27 1.01
C ALA A 91 -6.91 -6.24 1.13
N PHE A 92 -7.43 -5.33 1.93
CA PHE A 92 -8.84 -5.07 2.18
C PHE A 92 -9.65 -6.26 2.73
N ASP A 93 -10.92 -5.98 3.00
CA ASP A 93 -11.91 -6.91 3.53
C ASP A 93 -12.44 -7.92 2.51
N ARG A 94 -13.27 -8.84 2.96
CA ARG A 94 -13.93 -9.95 2.24
C ARG A 94 -13.02 -11.16 1.95
N GLY A 95 -11.97 -11.29 2.73
CA GLY A 95 -11.01 -12.38 2.63
C GLY A 95 -9.75 -11.99 1.90
N SER A 96 -8.66 -12.03 2.61
CA SER A 96 -7.35 -11.70 2.07
C SER A 96 -6.23 -12.52 2.73
N TYR A 97 -5.12 -12.59 2.05
CA TYR A 97 -3.90 -13.26 2.51
C TYR A 97 -2.71 -12.38 2.19
N VAL A 98 -1.80 -12.27 3.14
CA VAL A 98 -0.53 -11.57 2.96
C VAL A 98 0.59 -12.37 3.60
N LYS A 99 1.73 -12.46 2.91
CA LYS A 99 2.98 -13.03 3.41
C LYS A 99 4.14 -12.06 3.14
N VAL A 100 4.89 -11.75 4.17
CA VAL A 100 6.14 -10.99 4.09
C VAL A 100 7.31 -11.97 4.01
N ILE A 101 8.21 -11.77 3.05
CA ILE A 101 9.42 -12.58 2.83
C ILE A 101 10.62 -11.63 2.96
N PRO A 102 11.13 -11.40 4.18
CA PRO A 102 12.15 -10.39 4.43
C PRO A 102 13.48 -10.67 3.70
N GLU A 103 13.86 -11.92 3.57
CA GLU A 103 15.08 -12.37 2.89
C GLU A 103 15.09 -12.09 1.39
N GLU A 104 13.90 -11.93 0.79
CA GLU A 104 13.73 -11.56 -0.62
C GLU A 104 13.26 -10.10 -0.78
N ASN A 105 13.12 -9.33 0.29
CA ASN A 105 12.53 -7.98 0.28
C ASN A 105 11.17 -7.94 -0.44
N LYS A 106 10.31 -8.91 -0.17
CA LYS A 106 9.10 -9.18 -0.94
C LYS A 106 7.87 -9.33 -0.06
N ILE A 107 6.73 -8.89 -0.59
CA ILE A 107 5.41 -9.20 -0.06
C ILE A 107 4.62 -9.89 -1.16
N VAL A 108 3.98 -11.00 -0.83
CA VAL A 108 3.05 -11.69 -1.71
C VAL A 108 1.68 -11.80 -1.04
N GLY A 109 0.63 -11.79 -1.84
CA GLY A 109 -0.70 -11.91 -1.27
C GLY A 109 -1.79 -12.05 -2.32
N TYR A 110 -3.01 -12.16 -1.83
CA TYR A 110 -4.20 -12.07 -2.64
C TYR A 110 -5.36 -11.45 -1.87
N THR A 111 -6.33 -10.96 -2.60
CA THR A 111 -7.63 -10.56 -2.08
C THR A 111 -8.74 -11.27 -2.86
N THR A 112 -9.81 -11.58 -2.17
CA THR A 112 -11.04 -12.10 -2.79
C THR A 112 -12.10 -11.01 -2.98
N ARG A 113 -11.76 -9.78 -2.59
CA ARG A 113 -12.67 -8.64 -2.71
C ARG A 113 -13.09 -8.42 -4.17
N ASN A 114 -14.39 -8.33 -4.40
CA ASN A 114 -15.00 -8.10 -5.71
C ASN A 114 -16.38 -7.46 -5.56
N SER A 115 -16.96 -6.98 -6.65
CA SER A 115 -18.31 -6.39 -6.68
C SER A 115 -19.44 -7.39 -6.83
N GLY A 116 -19.13 -8.65 -7.02
CA GLY A 116 -20.07 -9.75 -7.29
C GLY A 116 -19.96 -10.30 -8.72
N GLY A 117 -20.66 -11.38 -8.99
CA GLY A 117 -20.71 -12.00 -10.32
C GLY A 117 -19.44 -12.78 -10.72
N VAL A 118 -18.50 -12.98 -9.81
CA VAL A 118 -17.28 -13.75 -10.05
C VAL A 118 -17.41 -15.18 -9.51
N PRO A 119 -16.61 -16.15 -10.01
CA PRO A 119 -16.55 -17.49 -9.45
C PRO A 119 -16.15 -17.49 -7.97
N GLN A 120 -16.60 -18.50 -7.20
CA GLN A 120 -16.28 -18.58 -5.76
C GLN A 120 -14.80 -18.69 -5.45
N ASN A 121 -13.99 -19.17 -6.37
CA ASN A 121 -12.54 -19.26 -6.25
C ASN A 121 -11.79 -18.03 -6.77
N PHE A 122 -12.47 -16.94 -7.07
CA PHE A 122 -11.85 -15.72 -7.53
C PHE A 122 -10.83 -15.21 -6.52
N ARG A 123 -9.63 -14.87 -7.00
CA ARG A 123 -8.57 -14.20 -6.25
C ARG A 123 -7.80 -13.27 -7.16
N ASN A 124 -7.53 -12.08 -6.68
CA ASN A 124 -6.62 -11.16 -7.31
C ASN A 124 -5.28 -11.22 -6.56
N TYR A 125 -4.26 -11.79 -7.19
CA TYR A 125 -2.94 -11.97 -6.62
C TYR A 125 -2.06 -10.75 -6.87
N PHE A 126 -1.19 -10.46 -5.92
CA PHE A 126 -0.17 -9.42 -6.05
C PHE A 126 1.17 -9.88 -5.51
N VAL A 127 2.23 -9.32 -6.09
CA VAL A 127 3.62 -9.43 -5.62
C VAL A 127 4.19 -8.02 -5.58
N ILE A 128 4.81 -7.65 -4.46
CA ILE A 128 5.46 -6.37 -4.27
C ILE A 128 6.91 -6.64 -3.90
N GLU A 129 7.85 -6.16 -4.70
CA GLU A 129 9.28 -6.30 -4.48
C GLU A 129 9.88 -4.93 -4.13
N PHE A 130 10.77 -4.91 -3.15
CA PHE A 130 11.43 -3.70 -2.67
C PHE A 130 12.93 -3.77 -2.94
N ASP A 131 13.52 -2.63 -3.29
CA ASP A 131 14.96 -2.49 -3.56
C ASP A 131 15.81 -2.37 -2.30
N LYS A 132 15.19 -2.26 -1.12
CA LYS A 132 15.86 -2.11 0.17
C LYS A 132 15.41 -3.19 1.16
N PRO A 133 16.33 -3.64 2.04
CA PRO A 133 15.97 -4.56 3.10
C PRO A 133 15.07 -3.88 4.14
N PHE A 134 14.20 -4.68 4.74
CA PHE A 134 13.29 -4.23 5.78
C PHE A 134 14.02 -4.08 7.11
N THR A 135 13.82 -2.97 7.81
CA THR A 135 14.24 -2.77 9.21
C THR A 135 13.13 -3.14 10.19
N PHE A 136 11.90 -3.20 9.71
CA PHE A 136 10.70 -3.59 10.43
C PHE A 136 9.79 -4.35 9.48
N ASN A 137 9.17 -5.43 9.95
CA ASN A 137 8.21 -6.20 9.17
C ASN A 137 7.19 -6.86 10.10
N LYS A 138 5.91 -6.56 9.89
CA LYS A 138 4.78 -7.12 10.63
C LYS A 138 3.61 -7.32 9.68
N VAL A 139 2.82 -8.34 9.95
CA VAL A 139 1.47 -8.47 9.37
C VAL A 139 0.44 -7.95 10.36
N TRP A 140 -0.73 -7.60 9.87
CA TRP A 140 -1.82 -7.11 10.70
C TRP A 140 -3.17 -7.68 10.22
N ALA A 141 -4.12 -7.82 11.14
CA ALA A 141 -5.50 -8.18 10.86
C ALA A 141 -6.43 -7.22 11.59
N ASP A 142 -7.51 -6.82 10.93
CA ASP A 142 -8.55 -5.95 11.48
C ASP A 142 -7.95 -4.73 12.23
N TYR A 143 -6.94 -4.09 11.60
CA TYR A 143 -6.20 -2.92 12.09
C TYR A 143 -5.27 -3.16 13.30
N HIS A 144 -5.04 -4.41 13.70
CA HIS A 144 -4.14 -4.75 14.79
C HIS A 144 -2.91 -5.51 14.28
N LEU A 145 -1.73 -5.09 14.73
CA LEU A 145 -0.48 -5.80 14.45
C LEU A 145 -0.51 -7.18 15.10
N VAL A 146 -0.08 -8.19 14.34
CA VAL A 146 0.04 -9.56 14.82
C VAL A 146 1.52 -9.87 15.05
N GLU A 147 1.83 -10.26 16.27
CA GLU A 147 3.19 -10.59 16.67
C GLU A 147 3.60 -11.99 16.19
N MET A 148 4.90 -12.15 15.92
CA MET A 148 5.54 -13.44 15.63
C MET A 148 5.05 -14.16 14.35
N HIS A 149 4.30 -13.48 13.51
CA HIS A 149 3.84 -14.02 12.22
C HIS A 149 4.34 -13.18 11.06
N LEU A 150 4.74 -13.84 9.98
CA LEU A 150 5.09 -13.20 8.70
C LEU A 150 4.06 -13.48 7.61
N GLU A 151 3.08 -14.33 7.91
CA GLU A 151 1.97 -14.61 7.00
C GLU A 151 0.65 -14.68 7.77
N LEU A 152 -0.42 -14.24 7.12
CA LEU A 152 -1.74 -14.21 7.74
C LEU A 152 -2.83 -14.31 6.66
N GLN A 153 -3.86 -15.06 6.98
CA GLN A 153 -5.10 -15.13 6.19
C GLN A 153 -6.27 -14.86 7.11
N SER A 154 -7.07 -13.84 6.80
CA SER A 154 -8.28 -13.49 7.54
C SER A 154 -9.24 -12.71 6.66
N ASN A 155 -10.30 -12.17 7.26
CA ASN A 155 -11.25 -11.33 6.54
C ASN A 155 -10.61 -10.05 6.02
N HIS A 156 -9.76 -9.39 6.81
CA HIS A 156 -9.06 -8.15 6.44
C HIS A 156 -7.63 -8.20 6.96
N VAL A 157 -6.67 -8.33 6.07
CA VAL A 157 -5.26 -8.41 6.43
C VAL A 157 -4.39 -7.47 5.59
N GLY A 158 -3.22 -7.21 6.10
CA GLY A 158 -2.19 -6.47 5.38
C GLY A 158 -0.82 -6.63 6.03
N ALA A 159 0.13 -5.88 5.51
CA ALA A 159 1.50 -5.84 6.03
C ALA A 159 1.95 -4.40 6.28
N ALA A 160 2.82 -4.24 7.24
CA ALA A 160 3.54 -3.00 7.51
C ALA A 160 5.03 -3.31 7.51
N ILE A 161 5.77 -2.64 6.66
CA ILE A 161 7.22 -2.76 6.56
C ILE A 161 7.88 -1.41 6.79
N GLY A 162 9.05 -1.43 7.38
CA GLY A 162 9.79 -0.22 7.71
C GLY A 162 11.18 -0.19 7.09
N PHE A 163 11.68 1.01 6.92
CA PHE A 163 12.97 1.31 6.34
C PHE A 163 13.70 2.37 7.16
N SER A 164 15.03 2.33 7.14
CA SER A 164 15.87 3.44 7.57
C SER A 164 16.26 4.25 6.33
N THR A 165 15.82 5.49 6.26
CA THR A 165 16.04 6.34 5.11
C THR A 165 17.04 7.45 5.41
N LYS A 166 17.95 7.71 4.46
CA LYS A 166 18.83 8.87 4.43
C LYS A 166 18.25 9.89 3.48
N LYS A 167 18.56 11.16 3.68
CA LYS A 167 18.09 12.21 2.78
C LYS A 167 18.67 12.02 1.37
N GLY A 168 17.80 11.94 0.38
CA GLY A 168 18.15 11.81 -1.04
C GLY A 168 17.66 10.55 -1.64
#